data_b6245dcb066ffb12f96e403105832151
#
_entry.id   b6245dcb066ffb12f96e403105832151
#
_cell.length_a   1.000
_cell.length_b   1.000
_cell.length_c   1.000
_cell.angle_alpha   90.00
_cell.angle_beta   90.00
_cell.angle_gamma   90.00
#
_symmetry.space_group_name_H-M   'P 1'
#
loop_
_entity.id
_entity.type
_entity.pdbx_description
1 polymer ?
#
loop_
_entity_poly.entity_id
_entity_poly.type
_entity_poly.pdbx_seq_one_letter_code
_entity_poly.pdbx_strand_id
1 'polypeptide(L)'
;MNAFPLASMPLSRRRFCALAASALVLAAVPGAGCAPATSSAVHLVIKVPRTGHDVVFDEDISQVETVIQAMADDFAATYAKEPVEVEVVVFEQNQYDDAVAGCFDTPKAPDVLYGDYFNTSTYIHTGRVVPLDDIVTPDIRADLFDHLAAMSTVEGRLYMIPYLARQNVLAYNLEMFRNAGLDRFIAEGQITAWTLDEWTEILDALAGSLPEGSFPMMMYAASSQGDTHIMTLLRSAGSSFFDEDGHFNLSTPEGIAALRWIQEGVGRGWFPPHAENLEIEDCSSLFKNQQLAIYMVNNASLTRYGDTVGLVNFPGPDAGGCATTFSSGFEVFDNGDARKLQVAKDFITFVYESDHWLDYAAGTLPASKAVAERYGVDIPGYELFRANADNVVDFTGSNPDTRAVREVFYPCIHDLLMGSTTPEETAARIDELCNQAIDEGRAASVLHE
;
A
#
# COMPACT_ATOMS: atom_id res chain seq x y z
N MET A 1 40.30 -26.22 15.54
CA MET A 1 39.94 -27.24 16.53
C MET A 1 39.56 -26.53 17.81
N ASN A 2 38.26 -26.48 18.07
CA ASN A 2 37.60 -26.52 19.37
C ASN A 2 36.12 -26.21 19.11
N ALA A 3 35.34 -27.28 19.09
CA ALA A 3 33.89 -27.26 19.02
C ALA A 3 33.33 -26.98 20.42
N PHE A 4 32.33 -26.09 20.51
CA PHE A 4 31.48 -25.97 21.70
C PHE A 4 30.15 -26.69 21.44
N PRO A 5 29.66 -27.47 22.40
CA PRO A 5 28.45 -28.26 22.20
C PRO A 5 27.16 -27.47 22.48
N LEU A 6 26.19 -27.68 21.61
CA LEU A 6 24.80 -27.31 21.79
C LEU A 6 24.19 -28.07 22.98
N ALA A 7 23.81 -27.36 24.02
CA ALA A 7 23.02 -27.91 25.11
C ALA A 7 21.53 -27.87 24.74
N SER A 8 20.95 -29.04 24.54
CA SER A 8 19.52 -29.28 24.39
C SER A 8 18.78 -29.07 25.71
N MET A 9 17.85 -28.12 25.79
CA MET A 9 16.88 -28.06 26.88
C MET A 9 15.62 -28.88 26.51
N PRO A 10 15.11 -29.72 27.38
CA PRO A 10 13.94 -30.53 27.11
C PRO A 10 12.65 -29.74 27.36
N LEU A 11 11.81 -29.65 26.33
CA LEU A 11 10.42 -29.23 26.44
C LEU A 11 9.63 -30.20 27.31
N SER A 12 9.12 -29.73 28.44
CA SER A 12 8.28 -30.50 29.37
C SER A 12 6.89 -30.76 28.73
N ARG A 13 6.69 -31.99 28.32
CA ARG A 13 5.38 -32.57 28.06
C ARG A 13 4.64 -32.77 29.38
N ARG A 14 3.84 -31.81 29.82
CA ARG A 14 2.79 -32.04 30.83
C ARG A 14 1.79 -30.90 30.77
N ARG A 15 0.70 -31.10 30.01
CA ARG A 15 -0.67 -30.63 30.24
C ARG A 15 -1.56 -30.93 29.01
N PHE A 16 -1.68 -32.19 28.72
CA PHE A 16 -2.78 -32.72 27.93
C PHE A 16 -3.21 -34.01 28.64
N CYS A 17 -4.36 -33.97 29.28
CA CYS A 17 -5.24 -35.06 29.69
C CYS A 17 -6.02 -34.67 30.96
N ALA A 18 -7.19 -34.14 30.79
CA ALA A 18 -8.33 -34.35 31.67
C ALA A 18 -9.53 -33.63 31.06
N LEU A 19 -10.39 -34.44 30.42
CA LEU A 19 -11.84 -34.34 30.54
C LEU A 19 -12.48 -35.18 29.43
N ALA A 20 -12.55 -36.46 29.68
CA ALA A 20 -13.52 -37.33 29.04
C ALA A 20 -14.24 -38.08 30.17
N ALA A 21 -15.54 -38.07 30.10
CA ALA A 21 -16.52 -38.85 30.83
C ALA A 21 -17.40 -38.05 31.79
N SER A 22 -18.56 -37.68 31.32
CA SER A 22 -19.77 -37.69 32.17
C SER A 22 -20.97 -38.09 31.30
N ALA A 23 -21.61 -39.13 31.73
CA ALA A 23 -22.62 -39.92 31.08
C ALA A 23 -23.98 -39.22 30.91
N LEU A 24 -24.71 -39.66 29.87
CA LEU A 24 -26.14 -39.41 29.67
C LEU A 24 -26.99 -39.72 30.90
N VAL A 25 -27.90 -38.81 31.22
CA VAL A 25 -29.19 -39.13 31.85
C VAL A 25 -30.26 -38.47 31.00
N LEU A 26 -31.00 -39.28 30.27
CA LEU A 26 -32.28 -38.88 29.66
C LEU A 26 -33.33 -38.80 30.78
N ALA A 27 -33.88 -37.61 30.98
CA ALA A 27 -35.18 -37.44 31.64
C ALA A 27 -36.07 -36.66 30.65
N ALA A 28 -37.02 -37.36 30.07
CA ALA A 28 -38.09 -36.77 29.29
C ALA A 28 -39.07 -36.03 30.20
N VAL A 29 -39.24 -34.74 29.96
CA VAL A 29 -40.35 -33.92 30.47
C VAL A 29 -40.98 -33.22 29.25
N PRO A 30 -42.28 -33.43 28.96
CA PRO A 30 -42.94 -32.64 27.92
C PRO A 30 -43.44 -31.33 28.51
N GLY A 31 -42.76 -30.26 28.22
CA GLY A 31 -43.20 -28.92 28.53
C GLY A 31 -42.95 -28.05 27.27
N ALA A 32 -44.03 -27.82 26.50
CA ALA A 32 -44.01 -26.85 25.43
C ALA A 32 -43.84 -25.44 25.99
N GLY A 33 -42.61 -25.00 26.10
CA GLY A 33 -42.25 -23.60 26.22
C GLY A 33 -41.49 -23.24 24.93
N CYS A 34 -42.02 -22.32 24.10
CA CYS A 34 -41.23 -21.66 23.09
C CYS A 34 -40.06 -20.97 23.77
N ALA A 35 -38.92 -21.63 23.84
CA ALA A 35 -37.66 -20.93 24.05
C ALA A 35 -37.49 -19.97 22.84
N PRO A 36 -37.18 -18.68 23.09
CA PRO A 36 -36.78 -17.85 21.98
C PRO A 36 -35.62 -18.58 21.31
N ALA A 37 -35.70 -18.73 19.98
CA ALA A 37 -34.60 -19.25 19.20
C ALA A 37 -33.39 -18.37 19.52
N THR A 38 -32.39 -18.93 20.20
CA THR A 38 -31.11 -18.27 20.41
C THR A 38 -30.58 -18.07 18.98
N SER A 39 -30.63 -16.83 18.51
CA SER A 39 -30.02 -16.46 17.23
C SER A 39 -28.59 -16.98 17.26
N SER A 40 -28.24 -17.81 16.28
CA SER A 40 -26.84 -18.21 16.13
C SER A 40 -25.99 -16.96 15.97
N ALA A 41 -24.81 -16.94 16.59
CA ALA A 41 -23.88 -15.84 16.43
C ALA A 41 -23.62 -15.55 14.93
N VAL A 42 -23.46 -14.28 14.59
CA VAL A 42 -22.99 -13.90 13.25
C VAL A 42 -21.51 -14.16 13.19
N HIS A 43 -21.08 -14.96 12.23
CA HIS A 43 -19.65 -15.20 11.99
C HIS A 43 -19.15 -14.22 10.92
N LEU A 44 -18.31 -13.27 11.34
CA LEU A 44 -17.71 -12.24 10.50
C LEU A 44 -16.28 -12.62 10.15
N VAL A 45 -15.93 -12.62 8.87
CA VAL A 45 -14.58 -12.91 8.37
C VAL A 45 -13.91 -11.61 7.96
N ILE A 46 -12.84 -11.23 8.66
CA ILE A 46 -11.99 -10.07 8.32
C ILE A 46 -10.69 -10.58 7.71
N LYS A 47 -10.36 -10.16 6.51
CA LYS A 47 -9.08 -10.48 5.89
C LYS A 47 -8.11 -9.32 5.96
N VAL A 48 -6.84 -9.65 6.28
CA VAL A 48 -5.77 -8.67 6.51
C VAL A 48 -4.48 -9.17 5.85
N PRO A 49 -3.84 -8.40 4.96
CA PRO A 49 -2.52 -8.74 4.49
C PRO A 49 -1.50 -8.59 5.63
N ARG A 50 -0.55 -9.51 5.71
CA ARG A 50 0.58 -9.39 6.63
C ARG A 50 1.38 -8.14 6.27
N THR A 51 1.68 -7.32 7.27
CA THR A 51 2.52 -6.15 7.08
C THR A 51 3.91 -6.60 6.60
N GLY A 52 4.34 -6.10 5.45
CA GLY A 52 5.63 -6.46 4.87
C GLY A 52 6.80 -6.12 5.80
N HIS A 53 7.80 -6.98 5.85
CA HIS A 53 8.99 -6.82 6.69
C HIS A 53 9.85 -5.61 6.35
N ASP A 54 9.60 -4.95 5.21
CA ASP A 54 10.37 -3.79 4.76
C ASP A 54 10.03 -2.48 5.47
N VAL A 55 8.85 -2.41 6.06
CA VAL A 55 8.56 -1.37 7.03
C VAL A 55 9.12 -1.87 8.35
N VAL A 56 10.39 -1.58 8.62
CA VAL A 56 10.94 -1.82 9.94
C VAL A 56 10.32 -0.81 10.87
N PHE A 57 9.20 -1.24 11.42
CA PHE A 57 8.69 -0.63 12.63
C PHE A 57 9.72 -0.91 13.74
N ASP A 58 9.90 0.04 14.61
CA ASP A 58 10.49 -0.21 15.91
C ASP A 58 9.82 -1.46 16.51
N GLU A 59 10.54 -2.29 17.26
CA GLU A 59 9.99 -3.50 17.88
C GLU A 59 8.76 -3.21 18.75
N ASP A 60 8.57 -1.94 19.15
CA ASP A 60 7.44 -1.45 19.93
C ASP A 60 6.19 -1.05 19.10
N ILE A 61 6.24 -1.05 17.76
CA ILE A 61 5.09 -0.71 16.93
C ILE A 61 4.29 -1.96 16.57
N SER A 62 3.03 -1.96 16.95
CA SER A 62 2.10 -3.06 16.64
C SER A 62 1.93 -3.26 15.15
N GLN A 63 1.99 -4.51 14.70
CA GLN A 63 1.69 -4.89 13.33
C GLN A 63 0.20 -4.66 13.04
N VAL A 64 -0.16 -4.30 11.81
CA VAL A 64 -1.56 -4.01 11.44
C VAL A 64 -2.50 -5.17 11.78
N GLU A 65 -2.07 -6.40 11.52
CA GLU A 65 -2.84 -7.60 11.84
C GLU A 65 -3.10 -7.75 13.35
N THR A 66 -2.16 -7.35 14.19
CA THR A 66 -2.32 -7.36 15.66
C THR A 66 -3.34 -6.31 16.11
N VAL A 67 -3.28 -5.11 15.54
CA VAL A 67 -4.22 -4.02 15.85
C VAL A 67 -5.63 -4.39 15.38
N ILE A 68 -5.79 -4.93 14.18
CA ILE A 68 -7.10 -5.37 13.67
C ILE A 68 -7.66 -6.54 14.48
N GLN A 69 -6.81 -7.45 14.97
CA GLN A 69 -7.26 -8.50 15.90
C GLN A 69 -7.79 -7.90 17.20
N ALA A 70 -7.10 -6.92 17.78
CA ALA A 70 -7.57 -6.23 18.99
C ALA A 70 -8.90 -5.50 18.76
N MET A 71 -9.06 -4.82 17.62
CA MET A 71 -10.34 -4.20 17.23
C MET A 71 -11.46 -5.24 17.10
N ALA A 72 -11.18 -6.38 16.49
CA ALA A 72 -12.13 -7.47 16.30
C ALA A 72 -12.58 -8.06 17.64
N ASP A 73 -11.65 -8.27 18.56
CA ASP A 73 -11.92 -8.79 19.91
C ASP A 73 -12.78 -7.81 20.71
N ASP A 74 -12.46 -6.52 20.69
CA ASP A 74 -13.21 -5.47 21.39
C ASP A 74 -14.60 -5.29 20.78
N PHE A 75 -14.71 -5.32 19.46
CA PHE A 75 -16.00 -5.28 18.78
C PHE A 75 -16.89 -6.46 19.21
N ALA A 76 -16.38 -7.69 19.12
CA ALA A 76 -17.13 -8.87 19.50
C ALA A 76 -17.56 -8.85 20.98
N ALA A 77 -16.73 -8.30 21.87
CA ALA A 77 -17.03 -8.19 23.30
C ALA A 77 -18.07 -7.10 23.62
N THR A 78 -18.14 -6.04 22.82
CA THR A 78 -18.96 -4.85 23.11
C THR A 78 -20.21 -4.70 22.24
N TYR A 79 -20.30 -5.45 21.13
CA TYR A 79 -21.41 -5.36 20.20
C TYR A 79 -22.71 -5.88 20.82
N ALA A 80 -23.65 -4.96 21.07
CA ALA A 80 -24.84 -5.23 21.87
C ALA A 80 -26.07 -5.69 21.08
N LYS A 81 -26.06 -5.56 19.74
CA LYS A 81 -27.25 -5.85 18.91
C LYS A 81 -27.54 -7.35 18.84
N GLU A 82 -26.48 -8.16 18.73
CA GLU A 82 -26.57 -9.62 18.64
C GLU A 82 -25.19 -10.27 18.88
N PRO A 83 -25.15 -11.59 19.19
CA PRO A 83 -23.88 -12.30 19.33
C PRO A 83 -23.09 -12.30 18.02
N VAL A 84 -21.80 -11.95 18.08
CA VAL A 84 -20.88 -11.94 16.94
C VAL A 84 -19.61 -12.72 17.29
N GLU A 85 -19.17 -13.54 16.37
CA GLU A 85 -17.85 -14.18 16.36
C GLU A 85 -17.06 -13.58 15.20
N VAL A 86 -15.88 -13.03 15.47
CA VAL A 86 -15.03 -12.42 14.45
C VAL A 86 -13.81 -13.30 14.22
N GLU A 87 -13.59 -13.69 12.96
CA GLU A 87 -12.39 -14.41 12.52
C GLU A 87 -11.50 -13.45 11.72
N VAL A 88 -10.28 -13.19 12.22
CA VAL A 88 -9.27 -12.43 11.49
C VAL A 88 -8.34 -13.40 10.76
N VAL A 89 -8.34 -13.32 9.43
CA VAL A 89 -7.53 -14.19 8.56
C VAL A 89 -6.39 -13.38 7.97
N VAL A 90 -5.18 -13.65 8.45
CA VAL A 90 -3.95 -13.01 7.95
C VAL A 90 -3.43 -13.80 6.74
N PHE A 91 -3.06 -13.09 5.67
CA PHE A 91 -2.48 -13.68 4.46
C PHE A 91 -1.21 -12.95 4.04
N GLU A 92 -0.35 -13.64 3.30
CA GLU A 92 0.88 -13.05 2.78
C GLU A 92 0.58 -12.11 1.60
N GLN A 93 1.26 -10.98 1.51
CA GLN A 93 1.02 -9.95 0.49
C GLN A 93 1.13 -10.49 -0.94
N ASN A 94 2.05 -11.40 -1.21
CA ASN A 94 2.22 -12.05 -2.51
C ASN A 94 1.12 -13.05 -2.88
N GLN A 95 0.20 -13.35 -1.96
CA GLN A 95 -0.95 -14.23 -2.14
C GLN A 95 -2.28 -13.45 -2.19
N TYR A 96 -2.22 -12.13 -2.37
CA TYR A 96 -3.37 -11.24 -2.23
C TYR A 96 -4.58 -11.70 -3.05
N ASP A 97 -4.37 -12.01 -4.31
CA ASP A 97 -5.44 -12.42 -5.23
C ASP A 97 -6.08 -13.74 -4.84
N ASP A 98 -5.27 -14.74 -4.52
CA ASP A 98 -5.77 -16.05 -4.08
C ASP A 98 -6.49 -15.95 -2.73
N ALA A 99 -6.00 -15.09 -1.85
CA ALA A 99 -6.57 -14.88 -0.54
C ALA A 99 -7.90 -14.12 -0.56
N VAL A 100 -8.13 -13.27 -1.54
CA VAL A 100 -9.34 -12.44 -1.67
C VAL A 100 -10.21 -12.94 -2.82
N ALA A 101 -9.81 -12.72 -4.06
CA ALA A 101 -10.63 -13.07 -5.23
C ALA A 101 -10.83 -14.59 -5.38
N GLY A 102 -9.81 -15.39 -5.09
CA GLY A 102 -9.90 -16.85 -5.13
C GLY A 102 -10.86 -17.46 -4.09
N CYS A 103 -11.29 -16.67 -3.12
CA CYS A 103 -12.24 -17.11 -2.08
C CYS A 103 -13.69 -16.66 -2.34
N PHE A 104 -13.96 -15.86 -3.37
CA PHE A 104 -15.31 -15.43 -3.69
C PHE A 104 -16.24 -16.65 -3.88
N ASP A 105 -17.51 -16.49 -3.49
CA ASP A 105 -18.53 -17.56 -3.52
C ASP A 105 -18.22 -18.78 -2.64
N THR A 106 -17.31 -18.64 -1.68
CA THR A 106 -17.00 -19.66 -0.67
C THR A 106 -17.27 -19.15 0.74
N PRO A 107 -17.39 -20.04 1.74
CA PRO A 107 -17.49 -19.62 3.16
C PRO A 107 -16.27 -18.85 3.69
N LYS A 108 -15.19 -18.76 2.90
CA LYS A 108 -13.96 -18.03 3.23
C LYS A 108 -13.90 -16.65 2.58
N ALA A 109 -14.94 -16.24 1.85
CA ALA A 109 -15.00 -14.89 1.31
C ALA A 109 -14.90 -13.85 2.44
N PRO A 110 -14.21 -12.73 2.24
CA PRO A 110 -14.17 -11.67 3.25
C PRO A 110 -15.55 -11.05 3.41
N ASP A 111 -15.96 -10.76 4.64
CA ASP A 111 -17.06 -9.83 4.92
C ASP A 111 -16.50 -8.41 5.08
N VAL A 112 -15.27 -8.31 5.61
CA VAL A 112 -14.47 -7.09 5.67
C VAL A 112 -13.06 -7.39 5.17
N LEU A 113 -12.51 -6.52 4.35
CA LEU A 113 -11.11 -6.54 3.93
C LEU A 113 -10.43 -5.28 4.43
N TYR A 114 -9.29 -5.43 5.12
CA TYR A 114 -8.32 -4.35 5.23
C TYR A 114 -7.38 -4.47 4.04
N GLY A 115 -7.50 -3.56 3.11
CA GLY A 115 -6.80 -3.60 1.83
C GLY A 115 -6.14 -2.29 1.47
N ASP A 116 -5.45 -2.30 0.34
CA ASP A 116 -4.93 -1.09 -0.28
C ASP A 116 -5.80 -0.69 -1.49
N TYR A 117 -5.79 0.60 -1.81
CA TYR A 117 -6.65 1.16 -2.84
C TYR A 117 -6.31 0.67 -4.27
N PHE A 118 -5.12 0.13 -4.50
CA PHE A 118 -4.76 -0.44 -5.81
C PHE A 118 -5.63 -1.63 -6.19
N ASN A 119 -6.04 -2.43 -5.20
CA ASN A 119 -6.89 -3.59 -5.42
C ASN A 119 -8.38 -3.27 -5.27
N THR A 120 -8.72 -2.22 -4.50
CA THR A 120 -10.08 -1.77 -4.23
C THR A 120 -10.89 -1.56 -5.51
N SER A 121 -10.32 -0.88 -6.49
CA SER A 121 -10.98 -0.61 -7.78
C SER A 121 -11.45 -1.89 -8.46
N THR A 122 -10.58 -2.89 -8.59
CA THR A 122 -10.93 -4.18 -9.18
C THR A 122 -12.11 -4.85 -8.47
N TYR A 123 -12.12 -4.85 -7.13
CA TYR A 123 -13.20 -5.50 -6.36
C TYR A 123 -14.52 -4.73 -6.44
N ILE A 124 -14.49 -3.40 -6.47
CA ILE A 124 -15.67 -2.55 -6.67
C ILE A 124 -16.38 -2.92 -7.97
N HIS A 125 -15.62 -3.01 -9.06
CA HIS A 125 -16.16 -3.31 -10.38
C HIS A 125 -16.70 -4.73 -10.53
N THR A 126 -16.40 -5.65 -9.59
CA THR A 126 -17.06 -6.96 -9.49
C THR A 126 -18.47 -6.89 -8.88
N GLY A 127 -18.86 -5.75 -8.31
CA GLY A 127 -20.12 -5.55 -7.60
C GLY A 127 -20.18 -6.19 -6.21
N ARG A 128 -19.04 -6.71 -5.70
CA ARG A 128 -19.00 -7.38 -4.39
C ARG A 128 -18.70 -6.42 -3.25
N VAL A 129 -17.90 -5.40 -3.49
CA VAL A 129 -17.67 -4.32 -2.52
C VAL A 129 -18.86 -3.38 -2.55
N VAL A 130 -19.41 -3.10 -1.38
CA VAL A 130 -20.56 -2.21 -1.26
C VAL A 130 -20.15 -0.79 -0.94
N PRO A 131 -20.90 0.20 -1.43
CA PRO A 131 -20.66 1.58 -1.03
C PRO A 131 -21.01 1.78 0.44
N LEU A 132 -20.27 2.68 1.08
CA LEU A 132 -20.33 2.95 2.51
C LEU A 132 -21.03 4.29 2.83
N ASP A 133 -21.65 4.94 1.84
CA ASP A 133 -22.28 6.25 2.02
C ASP A 133 -23.41 6.28 3.05
N ASP A 134 -24.01 5.12 3.34
CA ASP A 134 -25.06 4.97 4.37
C ASP A 134 -24.52 4.98 5.81
N ILE A 135 -23.24 4.69 6.00
CA ILE A 135 -22.55 4.73 7.31
C ILE A 135 -21.55 5.88 7.42
N VAL A 136 -21.05 6.41 6.30
CA VAL A 136 -20.15 7.55 6.26
C VAL A 136 -20.96 8.83 6.35
N THR A 137 -21.10 9.34 7.57
CA THR A 137 -21.79 10.61 7.81
C THR A 137 -21.03 11.78 7.17
N PRO A 138 -21.69 12.94 6.95
CA PRO A 138 -20.99 14.14 6.49
C PRO A 138 -19.80 14.54 7.38
N ASP A 139 -19.89 14.29 8.69
CA ASP A 139 -18.81 14.58 9.65
C ASP A 139 -17.63 13.65 9.44
N ILE A 140 -17.84 12.34 9.27
CA ILE A 140 -16.80 11.37 8.93
C ILE A 140 -16.12 11.76 7.61
N ARG A 141 -16.92 12.10 6.59
CA ARG A 141 -16.38 12.47 5.28
C ARG A 141 -15.55 13.77 5.34
N ALA A 142 -15.96 14.74 6.14
CA ALA A 142 -15.21 15.98 6.36
C ALA A 142 -13.92 15.78 7.16
N ASP A 143 -13.88 14.77 8.02
CA ASP A 143 -12.72 14.42 8.82
C ASP A 143 -11.65 13.68 8.00
N LEU A 144 -12.00 12.97 6.93
CA LEU A 144 -11.02 12.34 6.05
C LEU A 144 -10.22 13.38 5.26
N PHE A 145 -8.94 13.12 5.00
CA PHE A 145 -8.16 13.91 4.06
C PHE A 145 -8.74 13.79 2.66
N ASP A 146 -8.96 14.91 1.99
CA ASP A 146 -9.72 14.99 0.74
C ASP A 146 -9.14 14.12 -0.38
N HIS A 147 -7.81 14.08 -0.53
CA HIS A 147 -7.13 13.23 -1.52
C HIS A 147 -7.33 11.74 -1.24
N LEU A 148 -7.34 11.30 0.04
CA LEU A 148 -7.56 9.90 0.41
C LEU A 148 -9.03 9.50 0.19
N ALA A 149 -9.97 10.38 0.54
CA ALA A 149 -11.37 10.15 0.27
C ALA A 149 -11.65 10.09 -1.25
N ALA A 150 -10.98 10.94 -2.05
CA ALA A 150 -11.11 10.92 -3.51
C ALA A 150 -10.64 9.60 -4.11
N MET A 151 -9.47 9.08 -3.68
CA MET A 151 -8.94 7.79 -4.14
C MET A 151 -9.84 6.59 -3.81
N SER A 152 -10.63 6.70 -2.74
CA SER A 152 -11.56 5.65 -2.28
C SER A 152 -12.98 5.81 -2.87
N THR A 153 -13.17 6.78 -3.76
CA THR A 153 -14.48 7.14 -4.33
C THR A 153 -14.54 6.75 -5.81
N VAL A 154 -15.51 5.92 -6.17
CA VAL A 154 -15.81 5.55 -7.56
C VAL A 154 -17.24 6.01 -7.87
N GLU A 155 -17.43 6.70 -9.01
CA GLU A 155 -18.74 7.25 -9.45
C GLU A 155 -19.44 8.07 -8.36
N GLY A 156 -18.67 8.81 -7.56
CA GLY A 156 -19.18 9.68 -6.49
C GLY A 156 -19.55 8.97 -5.19
N ARG A 157 -19.37 7.65 -5.10
CA ARG A 157 -19.65 6.83 -3.92
C ARG A 157 -18.38 6.36 -3.26
N LEU A 158 -18.32 6.38 -1.93
CA LEU A 158 -17.17 5.90 -1.15
C LEU A 158 -17.29 4.39 -0.92
N TYR A 159 -16.27 3.63 -1.33
CA TYR A 159 -16.23 2.17 -1.19
C TYR A 159 -15.22 1.65 -0.18
N MET A 160 -14.20 2.42 0.14
CA MET A 160 -13.23 2.10 1.17
C MET A 160 -13.18 3.25 2.18
N ILE A 161 -13.25 2.96 3.48
CA ILE A 161 -12.88 3.96 4.50
C ILE A 161 -11.36 3.95 4.61
N PRO A 162 -10.66 5.02 4.18
CA PRO A 162 -9.22 5.13 4.37
C PRO A 162 -8.90 5.12 5.87
N TYR A 163 -7.92 4.34 6.25
CA TYR A 163 -7.47 4.23 7.64
C TYR A 163 -6.08 4.83 7.81
N LEU A 164 -5.16 4.45 6.94
CA LEU A 164 -3.78 4.91 6.93
C LEU A 164 -3.36 5.33 5.53
N ALA A 165 -2.37 6.23 5.50
CA ALA A 165 -1.66 6.58 4.28
C ALA A 165 -0.15 6.50 4.49
N ARG A 166 0.57 6.23 3.41
CA ARG A 166 2.02 6.36 3.32
C ARG A 166 2.32 7.23 2.13
N GLN A 167 2.97 8.35 2.36
CA GLN A 167 3.43 9.20 1.27
C GLN A 167 4.85 8.79 0.90
N ASN A 168 5.06 8.41 -0.36
CA ASN A 168 6.37 8.02 -0.86
C ASN A 168 7.07 9.19 -1.51
N VAL A 169 8.28 9.42 -1.04
CA VAL A 169 9.23 10.41 -1.54
C VAL A 169 10.59 9.73 -1.71
N LEU A 170 11.59 10.44 -2.16
CA LEU A 170 12.96 9.93 -2.24
C LEU A 170 13.76 10.41 -1.03
N ALA A 171 14.53 9.48 -0.46
CA ALA A 171 15.61 9.80 0.47
C ALA A 171 16.93 9.79 -0.28
N TYR A 172 17.81 10.73 0.02
CA TYR A 172 19.17 10.76 -0.46
C TYR A 172 20.18 10.73 0.68
N ASN A 173 21.23 9.94 0.54
CA ASN A 173 22.27 9.77 1.54
C ASN A 173 23.14 11.02 1.63
N LEU A 174 23.10 11.70 2.77
CA LEU A 174 23.80 12.98 2.98
C LEU A 174 25.32 12.85 2.89
N GLU A 175 25.89 11.74 3.34
CA GLU A 175 27.34 11.50 3.26
C GLU A 175 27.81 11.32 1.82
N MET A 176 27.07 10.51 1.05
CA MET A 176 27.37 10.30 -0.38
C MET A 176 27.26 11.59 -1.17
N PHE A 177 26.25 12.43 -0.90
CA PHE A 177 26.09 13.73 -1.53
C PHE A 177 27.24 14.69 -1.19
N ARG A 178 27.64 14.79 0.07
CA ARG A 178 28.78 15.60 0.48
C ARG A 178 30.09 15.14 -0.16
N ASN A 179 30.31 13.82 -0.18
CA ASN A 179 31.50 13.24 -0.80
C ASN A 179 31.55 13.46 -2.31
N ALA A 180 30.40 13.57 -2.98
CA ALA A 180 30.29 13.91 -4.40
C ALA A 180 30.32 15.43 -4.69
N GLY A 181 30.44 16.29 -3.66
CA GLY A 181 30.45 17.76 -3.81
C GLY A 181 29.08 18.35 -4.15
N LEU A 182 27.99 17.67 -3.73
CA LEU A 182 26.62 18.02 -4.03
C LEU A 182 25.94 18.82 -2.89
N ASP A 183 26.71 19.46 -2.00
CA ASP A 183 26.21 20.20 -0.84
C ASP A 183 25.11 21.22 -1.19
N ARG A 184 25.20 21.85 -2.37
CA ARG A 184 24.21 22.84 -2.83
C ARG A 184 22.80 22.30 -3.04
N PHE A 185 22.67 20.99 -3.18
CA PHE A 185 21.38 20.29 -3.36
C PHE A 185 20.81 19.72 -2.07
N ILE A 186 21.55 19.86 -0.96
CA ILE A 186 21.09 19.40 0.35
C ILE A 186 20.14 20.43 0.94
N ALA A 187 18.93 19.99 1.25
CA ALA A 187 17.93 20.78 1.94
C ALA A 187 17.49 20.04 3.22
N GLU A 188 17.92 20.55 4.37
CA GLU A 188 17.60 19.93 5.66
C GLU A 188 16.24 20.39 6.18
N GLY A 189 15.47 19.47 6.78
CA GLY A 189 14.22 19.78 7.46
C GLY A 189 13.05 20.15 6.53
N GLN A 190 13.12 19.81 5.26
CA GLN A 190 12.05 20.03 4.28
C GLN A 190 12.10 18.98 3.17
N ILE A 191 10.95 18.69 2.56
CA ILE A 191 10.86 17.92 1.32
C ILE A 191 10.85 18.94 0.19
N THR A 192 11.92 18.95 -0.60
CA THR A 192 12.06 19.82 -1.79
C THR A 192 11.90 19.02 -3.07
N ALA A 193 12.10 19.65 -4.21
CA ALA A 193 12.26 18.97 -5.49
C ALA A 193 13.47 19.55 -6.22
N TRP A 194 14.09 18.74 -7.03
CA TRP A 194 15.08 19.17 -8.02
C TRP A 194 14.44 19.19 -9.39
N THR A 195 14.88 20.07 -10.26
CA THR A 195 14.51 20.01 -11.67
C THR A 195 15.10 18.76 -12.33
N LEU A 196 14.58 18.35 -13.46
CA LEU A 196 15.10 17.19 -14.20
C LEU A 196 16.56 17.37 -14.64
N ASP A 197 16.96 18.62 -14.94
CA ASP A 197 18.35 18.95 -15.26
C ASP A 197 19.26 18.82 -14.02
N GLU A 198 18.82 19.30 -12.86
CA GLU A 198 19.54 19.12 -11.61
C GLU A 198 19.64 17.66 -11.21
N TRP A 199 18.59 16.87 -11.44
CA TRP A 199 18.61 15.42 -11.23
C TRP A 199 19.68 14.75 -12.10
N THR A 200 19.72 15.11 -13.37
CA THR A 200 20.72 14.60 -14.30
C THR A 200 22.14 14.95 -13.82
N GLU A 201 22.37 16.18 -13.38
CA GLU A 201 23.65 16.61 -12.82
C GLU A 201 24.01 15.81 -11.55
N ILE A 202 23.06 15.63 -10.64
CA ILE A 202 23.27 14.87 -9.40
C ILE A 202 23.64 13.42 -9.71
N LEU A 203 22.88 12.77 -10.58
CA LEU A 203 23.10 11.35 -10.92
C LEU A 203 24.45 11.15 -11.64
N ASP A 204 24.85 12.06 -12.54
CA ASP A 204 26.15 12.02 -13.19
C ASP A 204 27.31 12.20 -12.19
N ALA A 205 27.18 13.16 -11.26
CA ALA A 205 28.19 13.39 -10.25
C ALA A 205 28.34 12.17 -9.31
N LEU A 206 27.21 11.58 -8.90
CA LEU A 206 27.22 10.36 -8.11
C LEU A 206 27.84 9.18 -8.88
N ALA A 207 27.45 8.95 -10.14
CA ALA A 207 28.00 7.88 -10.97
C ALA A 207 29.52 8.01 -11.15
N GLY A 208 30.03 9.25 -11.20
CA GLY A 208 31.46 9.54 -11.33
C GLY A 208 32.25 9.47 -10.01
N SER A 209 31.62 9.47 -8.85
CA SER A 209 32.28 9.61 -7.54
C SER A 209 32.06 8.44 -6.58
N LEU A 210 30.99 7.68 -6.75
CA LEU A 210 30.68 6.54 -5.87
C LEU A 210 31.69 5.40 -6.03
N PRO A 211 32.00 4.67 -4.96
CA PRO A 211 32.87 3.50 -5.03
C PRO A 211 32.24 2.36 -5.84
N GLU A 212 33.07 1.46 -6.34
CA GLU A 212 32.62 0.24 -7.03
C GLU A 212 31.61 -0.54 -6.17
N GLY A 213 30.51 -0.96 -6.78
CA GLY A 213 29.41 -1.66 -6.12
C GLY A 213 28.42 -0.73 -5.42
N SER A 214 28.55 0.60 -5.62
CA SER A 214 27.56 1.58 -5.17
C SER A 214 26.96 2.31 -6.35
N PHE A 215 25.70 2.70 -6.24
CA PHE A 215 24.91 3.21 -7.36
C PHE A 215 24.19 4.53 -7.00
N PRO A 216 24.00 5.44 -7.96
CA PRO A 216 23.32 6.71 -7.74
C PRO A 216 21.87 6.58 -7.26
N MET A 217 21.08 5.75 -7.93
CA MET A 217 19.64 5.72 -7.70
C MET A 217 19.08 4.30 -7.86
N MET A 218 18.01 4.01 -7.14
CA MET A 218 17.23 2.79 -7.33
C MET A 218 16.62 2.71 -8.74
N MET A 219 16.52 1.50 -9.22
CA MET A 219 15.68 1.10 -10.35
C MET A 219 15.42 -0.41 -10.22
N TYR A 220 14.17 -0.83 -10.35
CA TYR A 220 13.77 -2.24 -10.30
C TYR A 220 12.51 -2.44 -11.15
N ALA A 221 12.45 -3.52 -11.91
CA ALA A 221 11.35 -3.83 -12.82
C ALA A 221 11.17 -5.34 -13.03
N ALA A 222 11.52 -6.17 -12.03
CA ALA A 222 11.34 -7.62 -12.10
C ALA A 222 9.87 -8.03 -11.90
N SER A 223 9.08 -7.19 -11.23
CA SER A 223 7.66 -7.41 -10.97
C SER A 223 6.85 -6.12 -11.04
N SER A 224 5.53 -6.25 -10.90
CA SER A 224 4.60 -5.12 -10.90
C SER A 224 4.89 -4.08 -9.79
N GLN A 225 5.67 -4.41 -8.79
CA GLN A 225 6.09 -3.44 -7.76
C GLN A 225 6.99 -2.34 -8.31
N GLY A 226 7.62 -2.54 -9.48
CA GLY A 226 8.42 -1.54 -10.18
C GLY A 226 7.61 -0.40 -10.80
N ASP A 227 6.31 -0.54 -10.97
CA ASP A 227 5.47 0.44 -11.65
C ASP A 227 5.40 1.79 -10.94
N THR A 228 5.27 1.80 -9.61
CA THR A 228 5.01 3.02 -8.83
C THR A 228 6.10 4.07 -9.01
N HIS A 229 7.38 3.72 -8.81
CA HIS A 229 8.46 4.69 -8.96
C HIS A 229 8.67 5.08 -10.43
N ILE A 230 8.45 4.15 -11.36
CA ILE A 230 8.56 4.42 -12.79
C ILE A 230 7.47 5.37 -13.26
N MET A 231 6.20 5.15 -12.87
CA MET A 231 5.10 6.07 -13.18
C MET A 231 5.37 7.47 -12.62
N THR A 232 5.95 7.56 -11.40
CA THR A 232 6.35 8.84 -10.82
C THR A 232 7.43 9.51 -11.67
N LEU A 233 8.44 8.76 -12.13
CA LEU A 233 9.46 9.29 -13.02
C LEU A 233 8.89 9.71 -14.38
N LEU A 234 7.94 8.97 -14.94
CA LEU A 234 7.29 9.36 -16.21
C LEU A 234 6.56 10.70 -16.08
N ARG A 235 5.91 10.92 -14.93
CA ARG A 235 5.24 12.19 -14.63
C ARG A 235 6.23 13.34 -14.46
N SER A 236 7.44 13.06 -14.03
CA SER A 236 8.48 14.06 -13.80
C SER A 236 8.84 14.89 -15.02
N ALA A 237 8.71 14.33 -16.21
CA ALA A 237 8.97 15.04 -17.47
C ALA A 237 7.75 15.83 -17.99
N GLY A 238 6.69 15.93 -17.20
CA GLY A 238 5.46 16.65 -17.58
C GLY A 238 4.42 15.77 -18.29
N SER A 239 4.64 14.46 -18.39
CA SER A 239 3.62 13.53 -18.88
C SER A 239 2.47 13.42 -17.88
N SER A 240 1.22 13.59 -18.32
CA SER A 240 0.05 13.27 -17.53
C SER A 240 -0.19 11.75 -17.44
N PHE A 241 0.43 10.99 -18.30
CA PHE A 241 0.30 9.59 -18.69
C PHE A 241 -1.14 9.06 -18.87
N PHE A 242 -2.14 9.75 -18.38
CA PHE A 242 -3.55 9.50 -18.70
C PHE A 242 -4.10 10.66 -19.54
N ASP A 243 -4.97 10.35 -20.49
CA ASP A 243 -5.81 11.31 -21.19
C ASP A 243 -7.10 11.64 -20.39
N GLU A 244 -7.99 12.45 -20.99
CA GLU A 244 -9.26 12.86 -20.37
C GLU A 244 -10.24 11.70 -20.15
N ASP A 245 -10.08 10.61 -20.92
CA ASP A 245 -10.89 9.38 -20.81
C ASP A 245 -10.26 8.37 -19.84
N GLY A 246 -9.12 8.69 -19.24
CA GLY A 246 -8.39 7.83 -18.31
C GLY A 246 -7.62 6.69 -18.99
N HIS A 247 -7.36 6.78 -20.29
CA HIS A 247 -6.47 5.91 -21.02
C HIS A 247 -5.03 6.39 -20.92
N PHE A 248 -4.06 5.46 -20.96
CA PHE A 248 -2.65 5.80 -21.08
C PHE A 248 -2.37 6.56 -22.38
N ASN A 249 -1.55 7.59 -22.31
CA ASN A 249 -1.15 8.43 -23.42
C ASN A 249 0.34 8.83 -23.28
N LEU A 250 1.21 7.82 -23.31
CA LEU A 250 2.67 8.02 -23.21
C LEU A 250 3.33 8.32 -24.56
N SER A 251 2.64 8.09 -25.68
CA SER A 251 3.14 8.41 -27.04
C SER A 251 3.14 9.92 -27.32
N THR A 252 3.40 10.71 -26.29
CA THR A 252 3.59 12.17 -26.35
C THR A 252 5.08 12.52 -26.32
N PRO A 253 5.49 13.72 -26.73
CA PRO A 253 6.88 14.16 -26.62
C PRO A 253 7.41 14.05 -25.17
N GLU A 254 6.60 14.40 -24.19
CA GLU A 254 6.94 14.37 -22.75
C GLU A 254 7.09 12.93 -22.25
N GLY A 255 6.16 12.04 -22.58
CA GLY A 255 6.22 10.63 -22.20
C GLY A 255 7.42 9.92 -22.81
N ILE A 256 7.67 10.13 -24.10
CA ILE A 256 8.84 9.60 -24.80
C ILE A 256 10.14 10.18 -24.21
N ALA A 257 10.18 11.47 -23.87
CA ALA A 257 11.35 12.07 -23.24
C ALA A 257 11.66 11.46 -21.87
N ALA A 258 10.64 11.18 -21.06
CA ALA A 258 10.81 10.52 -19.78
C ALA A 258 11.36 9.08 -19.93
N LEU A 259 10.80 8.30 -20.85
CA LEU A 259 11.29 6.94 -21.14
C LEU A 259 12.73 6.97 -21.68
N ARG A 260 13.06 7.96 -22.49
CA ARG A 260 14.43 8.15 -22.98
C ARG A 260 15.40 8.48 -21.86
N TRP A 261 15.02 9.35 -20.94
CA TRP A 261 15.83 9.69 -19.77
C TRP A 261 16.12 8.45 -18.91
N ILE A 262 15.12 7.58 -18.70
CA ILE A 262 15.30 6.30 -17.99
C ILE A 262 16.29 5.40 -18.75
N GLN A 263 16.12 5.22 -20.05
CA GLN A 263 16.99 4.36 -20.86
C GLN A 263 18.44 4.91 -20.92
N GLU A 264 18.60 6.22 -21.05
CA GLU A 264 19.92 6.88 -21.01
C GLU A 264 20.59 6.64 -19.64
N GLY A 265 19.82 6.65 -18.54
CA GLY A 265 20.31 6.40 -17.20
C GLY A 265 20.96 5.04 -17.02
N VAL A 266 20.45 4.01 -17.72
CA VAL A 266 21.10 2.69 -17.75
C VAL A 266 22.50 2.81 -18.36
N GLY A 267 22.62 3.47 -19.51
CA GLY A 267 23.90 3.66 -20.22
C GLY A 267 24.90 4.54 -19.46
N ARG A 268 24.42 5.44 -18.62
CA ARG A 268 25.22 6.37 -17.80
C ARG A 268 25.60 5.79 -16.42
N GLY A 269 25.07 4.58 -16.07
CA GLY A 269 25.38 3.93 -14.80
C GLY A 269 24.67 4.57 -13.60
N TRP A 270 23.52 5.18 -13.80
CA TRP A 270 22.74 5.76 -12.71
C TRP A 270 22.06 4.71 -11.83
N PHE A 271 21.79 3.53 -12.37
CA PHE A 271 21.05 2.46 -11.72
C PHE A 271 21.95 1.25 -11.46
N PRO A 272 21.57 0.38 -10.52
CA PRO A 272 22.24 -0.91 -10.36
C PRO A 272 22.21 -1.71 -11.69
N PRO A 273 23.27 -2.48 -12.01
CA PRO A 273 23.25 -3.31 -13.21
C PRO A 273 22.15 -4.36 -13.12
N HIS A 274 21.55 -4.66 -14.26
CA HIS A 274 20.42 -5.59 -14.35
C HIS A 274 19.19 -5.15 -13.54
N ALA A 275 18.93 -3.85 -13.52
CA ALA A 275 17.77 -3.26 -12.83
C ALA A 275 16.43 -3.88 -13.28
N GLU A 276 16.37 -4.38 -14.50
CA GLU A 276 15.22 -5.12 -15.04
C GLU A 276 14.90 -6.41 -14.27
N ASN A 277 15.89 -6.99 -13.58
CA ASN A 277 15.76 -8.23 -12.81
C ASN A 277 15.75 -7.99 -11.29
N LEU A 278 15.80 -6.74 -10.84
CA LEU A 278 15.78 -6.42 -9.41
C LEU A 278 14.36 -6.25 -8.91
N GLU A 279 14.17 -6.67 -7.66
CA GLU A 279 12.98 -6.41 -6.87
C GLU A 279 13.17 -5.22 -5.92
N ILE A 280 12.11 -4.73 -5.32
CA ILE A 280 12.16 -3.64 -4.34
C ILE A 280 13.07 -3.98 -3.15
N GLU A 281 13.09 -5.25 -2.71
CA GLU A 281 13.90 -5.75 -1.61
C GLU A 281 15.40 -5.65 -1.90
N ASP A 282 15.80 -5.86 -3.16
CA ASP A 282 17.20 -5.72 -3.59
C ASP A 282 17.66 -4.28 -3.43
N CYS A 283 16.89 -3.32 -3.95
CA CYS A 283 17.19 -1.90 -3.80
C CYS A 283 17.12 -1.43 -2.34
N SER A 284 16.15 -1.94 -1.56
CA SER A 284 16.07 -1.68 -0.12
C SER A 284 17.34 -2.15 0.60
N SER A 285 17.82 -3.34 0.26
CA SER A 285 19.04 -3.90 0.83
C SER A 285 20.28 -3.09 0.46
N LEU A 286 20.39 -2.64 -0.80
CA LEU A 286 21.47 -1.76 -1.23
C LEU A 286 21.46 -0.43 -0.46
N PHE A 287 20.30 0.19 -0.27
CA PHE A 287 20.18 1.44 0.48
C PHE A 287 20.53 1.26 1.96
N LYS A 288 20.03 0.21 2.61
CA LYS A 288 20.36 -0.15 4.00
C LYS A 288 21.87 -0.35 4.20
N ASN A 289 22.56 -0.92 3.21
CA ASN A 289 24.00 -1.17 3.22
C ASN A 289 24.84 0.01 2.75
N GLN A 290 24.22 1.18 2.52
CA GLN A 290 24.91 2.38 2.01
C GLN A 290 25.59 2.15 0.64
N GLN A 291 24.97 1.35 -0.22
CA GLN A 291 25.42 1.08 -1.58
C GLN A 291 24.50 1.76 -2.62
N LEU A 292 23.48 2.46 -2.18
CA LEU A 292 22.56 3.22 -3.02
C LEU A 292 22.44 4.64 -2.46
N ALA A 293 22.63 5.66 -3.30
CA ALA A 293 22.59 7.04 -2.84
C ALA A 293 21.17 7.59 -2.73
N ILE A 294 20.24 7.17 -3.60
CA ILE A 294 18.87 7.66 -3.64
C ILE A 294 17.90 6.48 -3.70
N TYR A 295 16.94 6.46 -2.79
CA TYR A 295 15.95 5.38 -2.66
C TYR A 295 14.58 5.92 -2.25
N MET A 296 13.50 5.27 -2.72
CA MET A 296 12.14 5.62 -2.32
C MET A 296 11.86 5.21 -0.88
N VAL A 297 11.35 6.15 -0.11
CA VAL A 297 10.99 5.97 1.31
C VAL A 297 9.63 6.59 1.58
N ASN A 298 9.08 6.26 2.73
CA ASN A 298 7.90 6.93 3.28
C ASN A 298 8.19 7.43 4.71
N ASN A 299 7.21 8.06 5.34
CA ASN A 299 7.37 8.59 6.69
C ASN A 299 7.81 7.53 7.72
N ALA A 300 7.30 6.29 7.63
CA ALA A 300 7.70 5.20 8.53
C ALA A 300 9.21 4.88 8.45
N SER A 301 9.83 5.09 7.29
CA SER A 301 11.26 4.84 7.10
C SER A 301 12.17 5.85 7.82
N LEU A 302 11.65 7.03 8.20
CA LEU A 302 12.43 8.05 8.90
C LEU A 302 12.92 7.60 10.28
N THR A 303 12.19 6.73 10.96
CA THR A 303 12.64 6.16 12.24
C THR A 303 13.95 5.40 12.11
N ARG A 304 14.20 4.82 10.92
CA ARG A 304 15.43 4.06 10.66
C ARG A 304 16.60 4.94 10.22
N TYR A 305 16.34 5.90 9.32
CA TYR A 305 17.42 6.63 8.65
C TYR A 305 17.74 7.97 9.34
N GLY A 306 16.75 8.57 10.00
CA GLY A 306 16.94 9.80 10.79
C GLY A 306 17.72 10.87 10.05
N ASP A 307 18.73 11.43 10.75
CA ASP A 307 19.56 12.53 10.26
C ASP A 307 20.61 12.09 9.20
N THR A 308 20.61 10.85 8.77
CA THR A 308 21.57 10.37 7.74
C THR A 308 21.11 10.63 6.32
N VAL A 309 19.83 10.99 6.14
CA VAL A 309 19.22 11.23 4.84
C VAL A 309 18.57 12.61 4.75
N GLY A 310 18.58 13.18 3.56
CA GLY A 310 17.69 14.27 3.18
C GLY A 310 16.50 13.69 2.40
N LEU A 311 15.40 14.45 2.34
CA LEU A 311 14.19 14.06 1.61
C LEU A 311 13.98 14.96 0.40
N VAL A 312 13.47 14.37 -0.67
CA VAL A 312 13.17 15.07 -1.92
C VAL A 312 11.99 14.40 -2.61
N ASN A 313 11.13 15.17 -3.24
CA ASN A 313 10.13 14.63 -4.16
C ASN A 313 10.80 14.09 -5.43
N PHE A 314 10.12 13.21 -6.13
CA PHE A 314 10.50 12.92 -7.51
C PHE A 314 10.49 14.22 -8.31
N PRO A 315 11.39 14.40 -9.29
CA PRO A 315 11.39 15.60 -10.11
C PRO A 315 10.04 15.74 -10.80
N GLY A 316 9.62 16.95 -11.05
CA GLY A 316 8.35 17.27 -11.70
C GLY A 316 8.52 18.46 -12.63
N PRO A 317 7.50 18.75 -13.45
CA PRO A 317 7.49 19.95 -14.28
C PRO A 317 7.44 21.23 -13.41
N ASP A 318 6.91 21.10 -12.20
CA ASP A 318 6.80 22.20 -11.23
C ASP A 318 7.88 22.11 -10.16
N ALA A 319 8.18 23.23 -9.54
CA ALA A 319 9.21 23.32 -8.49
C ALA A 319 8.92 22.47 -7.23
N GLY A 320 7.68 21.99 -7.05
CA GLY A 320 7.30 21.08 -5.97
C GLY A 320 7.63 19.62 -6.23
N GLY A 321 7.84 19.25 -7.48
CA GLY A 321 7.97 17.84 -7.88
C GLY A 321 6.68 17.05 -7.65
N CYS A 322 6.80 15.73 -7.52
CA CYS A 322 5.67 14.86 -7.21
C CYS A 322 6.03 13.76 -6.21
N ALA A 323 5.05 13.35 -5.42
CA ALA A 323 5.10 12.23 -4.51
C ALA A 323 3.92 11.30 -4.80
N THR A 324 4.03 10.05 -4.36
CA THR A 324 2.88 9.13 -4.41
C THR A 324 2.36 8.85 -3.02
N THR A 325 1.14 8.33 -2.94
CA THR A 325 0.60 7.84 -1.68
C THR A 325 0.09 6.42 -1.84
N PHE A 326 0.21 5.64 -0.77
CA PHE A 326 -0.53 4.40 -0.60
C PHE A 326 -1.55 4.64 0.50
N SER A 327 -2.81 4.42 0.18
CA SER A 327 -3.89 4.41 1.16
C SER A 327 -4.31 2.98 1.43
N SER A 328 -4.39 2.62 2.70
CA SER A 328 -4.97 1.37 3.15
C SER A 328 -6.19 1.66 4.00
N GLY A 329 -7.20 0.83 3.87
CA GLY A 329 -8.46 1.05 4.55
C GLY A 329 -9.34 -0.19 4.59
N PHE A 330 -10.57 0.01 5.01
CA PHE A 330 -11.54 -1.06 5.20
C PHE A 330 -12.62 -1.03 4.11
N GLU A 331 -12.87 -2.18 3.52
CA GLU A 331 -13.90 -2.44 2.53
C GLU A 331 -14.89 -3.46 3.08
N VAL A 332 -16.16 -3.35 2.68
CA VAL A 332 -17.21 -4.27 3.06
C VAL A 332 -17.72 -5.02 1.83
N PHE A 333 -17.83 -6.33 1.95
CA PHE A 333 -18.29 -7.22 0.88
C PHE A 333 -19.71 -7.70 1.13
N ASP A 334 -20.53 -7.72 0.08
CA ASP A 334 -21.83 -8.37 0.11
C ASP A 334 -21.70 -9.83 -0.37
N ASN A 335 -21.81 -10.76 0.57
CA ASN A 335 -21.79 -12.19 0.32
C ASN A 335 -23.22 -12.79 0.28
N GLY A 336 -24.26 -11.96 0.10
CA GLY A 336 -25.65 -12.38 0.01
C GLY A 336 -26.33 -12.62 1.37
N ASP A 337 -25.69 -12.26 2.48
CA ASP A 337 -26.27 -12.33 3.85
C ASP A 337 -26.41 -10.91 4.41
N ALA A 338 -27.63 -10.36 4.33
CA ALA A 338 -27.91 -9.00 4.77
C ALA A 338 -27.64 -8.77 6.27
N ARG A 339 -27.68 -9.82 7.10
CA ARG A 339 -27.37 -9.73 8.54
C ARG A 339 -25.87 -9.57 8.74
N LYS A 340 -25.05 -10.36 8.04
CA LYS A 340 -23.57 -10.23 8.05
C LYS A 340 -23.14 -8.88 7.49
N LEU A 341 -23.75 -8.45 6.38
CA LEU A 341 -23.48 -7.16 5.77
C LEU A 341 -23.70 -6.00 6.76
N GLN A 342 -24.80 -6.04 7.54
CA GLN A 342 -25.06 -5.00 8.53
C GLN A 342 -24.03 -5.04 9.67
N VAL A 343 -23.65 -6.22 10.14
CA VAL A 343 -22.63 -6.38 11.19
C VAL A 343 -21.26 -5.91 10.68
N ALA A 344 -20.91 -6.19 9.42
CA ALA A 344 -19.70 -5.69 8.79
C ALA A 344 -19.66 -4.15 8.75
N LYS A 345 -20.75 -3.51 8.36
CA LYS A 345 -20.87 -2.05 8.37
C LYS A 345 -20.78 -1.46 9.78
N ASP A 346 -21.42 -2.11 10.77
CA ASP A 346 -21.32 -1.70 12.17
C ASP A 346 -19.88 -1.84 12.69
N PHE A 347 -19.14 -2.87 12.24
CA PHE A 347 -17.71 -3.01 12.55
C PHE A 347 -16.90 -1.83 12.00
N ILE A 348 -17.14 -1.40 10.75
CA ILE A 348 -16.44 -0.25 10.17
C ILE A 348 -16.71 1.03 10.99
N THR A 349 -17.95 1.25 11.41
CA THR A 349 -18.30 2.39 12.27
C THR A 349 -17.56 2.31 13.60
N PHE A 350 -17.52 1.12 14.22
CA PHE A 350 -16.77 0.89 15.45
C PHE A 350 -15.27 1.17 15.28
N VAL A 351 -14.65 0.66 14.22
CA VAL A 351 -13.23 0.90 13.92
C VAL A 351 -12.94 2.40 13.81
N TYR A 352 -13.79 3.15 13.07
CA TYR A 352 -13.60 4.57 12.87
C TYR A 352 -13.70 5.37 14.20
N GLU A 353 -14.56 4.96 15.11
CA GLU A 353 -14.79 5.60 16.42
C GLU A 353 -13.81 5.09 17.50
N SER A 354 -13.04 4.04 17.24
CA SER A 354 -12.16 3.41 18.22
C SER A 354 -10.85 4.20 18.44
N ASP A 355 -10.27 4.05 19.64
CA ASP A 355 -8.96 4.62 19.97
C ASP A 355 -7.78 3.76 19.43
N HIS A 356 -8.04 2.62 18.78
CA HIS A 356 -7.01 1.74 18.21
C HIS A 356 -6.21 2.35 17.05
N TRP A 357 -6.71 3.44 16.47
CA TRP A 357 -5.92 4.26 15.55
C TRP A 357 -4.54 4.60 16.09
N LEU A 358 -4.44 4.78 17.40
CA LEU A 358 -3.25 5.20 18.10
C LEU A 358 -2.16 4.15 18.08
N ASP A 359 -2.56 2.91 18.24
CA ASP A 359 -1.61 1.79 18.34
C ASP A 359 -0.85 1.56 17.03
N TYR A 360 -1.43 2.02 15.91
CA TYR A 360 -0.84 1.84 14.59
C TYR A 360 -0.37 3.13 13.92
N ALA A 361 -0.93 4.28 14.27
CA ALA A 361 -0.62 5.57 13.62
C ALA A 361 0.84 6.03 13.84
N ALA A 362 1.52 5.53 14.87
CA ALA A 362 2.89 5.92 15.20
C ALA A 362 3.92 5.74 14.06
N GLY A 363 3.64 4.84 13.08
CA GLY A 363 4.54 4.60 11.95
C GLY A 363 3.99 5.08 10.59
N THR A 364 2.77 5.64 10.54
CA THR A 364 2.10 5.99 9.29
C THR A 364 1.37 7.31 9.40
N LEU A 365 0.83 7.81 8.29
CA LEU A 365 -0.01 9.01 8.30
C LEU A 365 -1.47 8.56 8.54
N PRO A 366 -2.18 9.09 9.55
CA PRO A 366 -3.59 8.79 9.73
C PRO A 366 -4.42 9.41 8.60
N ALA A 367 -5.47 8.71 8.20
CA ALA A 367 -6.40 9.21 7.19
C ALA A 367 -7.43 10.20 7.76
N SER A 368 -7.61 10.21 9.08
CA SER A 368 -8.48 11.13 9.80
C SER A 368 -7.74 12.40 10.21
N LYS A 369 -8.32 13.56 9.91
CA LYS A 369 -7.78 14.88 10.33
C LYS A 369 -7.78 15.03 11.86
N ALA A 370 -8.82 14.54 12.55
CA ALA A 370 -8.92 14.59 14.00
C ALA A 370 -7.84 13.72 14.67
N VAL A 371 -7.59 12.52 14.15
CA VAL A 371 -6.50 11.66 14.62
C VAL A 371 -5.15 12.31 14.37
N ALA A 372 -4.96 12.88 13.19
CA ALA A 372 -3.72 13.58 12.81
C ALA A 372 -3.47 14.81 13.70
N GLU A 373 -4.49 15.58 14.04
CA GLU A 373 -4.38 16.73 14.94
C GLU A 373 -4.00 16.29 16.37
N ARG A 374 -4.59 15.19 16.83
CA ARG A 374 -4.36 14.68 18.19
C ARG A 374 -2.99 14.02 18.35
N TYR A 375 -2.49 13.33 17.37
CA TYR A 375 -1.32 12.44 17.47
C TYR A 375 -0.20 12.72 16.46
N GLY A 376 -0.40 13.64 15.52
CA GLY A 376 0.57 13.91 14.46
C GLY A 376 1.96 14.31 15.00
N VAL A 377 2.02 14.93 16.19
CA VAL A 377 3.28 15.31 16.84
C VAL A 377 4.16 14.12 17.24
N ASP A 378 3.56 12.96 17.44
CA ASP A 378 4.25 11.73 17.83
C ASP A 378 4.65 10.89 16.60
N ILE A 379 4.22 11.27 15.39
CA ILE A 379 4.54 10.59 14.14
C ILE A 379 5.83 11.18 13.55
N PRO A 380 6.89 10.39 13.38
CA PRO A 380 8.15 10.88 12.79
C PRO A 380 7.92 11.53 11.42
N GLY A 381 8.42 12.76 11.28
CA GLY A 381 8.32 13.53 10.03
C GLY A 381 6.91 13.99 9.65
N TYR A 382 5.90 13.83 10.50
CA TYR A 382 4.50 14.19 10.19
C TYR A 382 4.36 15.57 9.53
N GLU A 383 4.95 16.61 10.13
CA GLU A 383 4.83 17.97 9.60
C GLU A 383 5.47 18.15 8.21
N LEU A 384 6.56 17.41 7.92
CA LEU A 384 7.19 17.43 6.60
C LEU A 384 6.25 16.82 5.53
N PHE A 385 5.67 15.66 5.84
CA PHE A 385 4.77 14.98 4.91
C PHE A 385 3.42 15.69 4.78
N ARG A 386 2.92 16.30 5.87
CA ARG A 386 1.72 17.14 5.83
C ARG A 386 1.92 18.35 4.92
N ALA A 387 3.06 19.03 5.04
CA ALA A 387 3.40 20.16 4.18
C ALA A 387 3.60 19.77 2.71
N ASN A 388 3.88 18.49 2.42
CA ASN A 388 4.08 17.95 1.08
C ASN A 388 2.80 17.38 0.44
N ALA A 389 1.66 17.43 1.12
CA ALA A 389 0.43 16.77 0.69
C ALA A 389 -0.08 17.24 -0.69
N ASP A 390 0.14 18.51 -1.04
CA ASP A 390 -0.27 19.09 -2.33
C ASP A 390 0.53 18.55 -3.53
N ASN A 391 1.69 17.92 -3.26
CA ASN A 391 2.54 17.30 -4.29
C ASN A 391 2.20 15.81 -4.54
N VAL A 392 1.24 15.27 -3.80
CA VAL A 392 0.84 13.87 -3.94
C VAL A 392 -0.01 13.69 -5.20
N VAL A 393 0.32 12.67 -5.99
CA VAL A 393 -0.39 12.32 -7.21
C VAL A 393 -0.98 10.91 -7.13
N ASP A 394 -2.14 10.74 -7.71
CA ASP A 394 -2.79 9.44 -7.90
C ASP A 394 -2.34 8.84 -9.25
N PHE A 395 -1.97 7.56 -9.23
CA PHE A 395 -1.55 6.79 -10.43
C PHE A 395 -2.57 5.76 -10.88
N THR A 396 -3.58 5.49 -10.07
CA THR A 396 -4.57 4.48 -10.43
C THR A 396 -5.71 5.07 -11.24
N GLY A 397 -5.99 6.35 -11.03
CA GLY A 397 -7.16 7.00 -11.59
C GLY A 397 -8.43 6.21 -11.25
N SER A 398 -9.45 6.33 -12.07
CA SER A 398 -10.68 5.55 -11.98
C SER A 398 -10.61 4.24 -12.76
N ASN A 399 -9.43 3.63 -12.87
CA ASN A 399 -9.24 2.41 -13.64
C ASN A 399 -9.96 1.22 -12.99
N PRO A 400 -10.84 0.53 -13.71
CA PRO A 400 -11.62 -0.58 -13.17
C PRO A 400 -10.79 -1.87 -12.94
N ASP A 401 -9.63 -1.98 -13.55
CA ASP A 401 -8.72 -3.12 -13.35
C ASP A 401 -7.25 -2.68 -13.31
N THR A 402 -6.90 -1.97 -12.25
CA THR A 402 -5.53 -1.51 -12.00
C THR A 402 -4.54 -2.66 -12.00
N ARG A 403 -4.95 -3.83 -11.50
CA ARG A 403 -4.09 -5.01 -11.47
C ARG A 403 -3.71 -5.48 -12.87
N ALA A 404 -4.70 -5.67 -13.76
CA ALA A 404 -4.43 -6.09 -15.14
C ALA A 404 -3.53 -5.08 -15.87
N VAL A 405 -3.72 -3.79 -15.61
CA VAL A 405 -2.85 -2.73 -16.15
C VAL A 405 -1.42 -2.90 -15.65
N ARG A 406 -1.21 -3.12 -14.37
CA ARG A 406 0.13 -3.31 -13.78
C ARG A 406 0.86 -4.49 -14.39
N GLU A 407 0.16 -5.62 -14.60
CA GLU A 407 0.73 -6.85 -15.19
C GLU A 407 1.22 -6.66 -16.64
N VAL A 408 0.68 -5.71 -17.39
CA VAL A 408 1.13 -5.43 -18.76
C VAL A 408 2.09 -4.24 -18.86
N PHE A 409 2.08 -3.35 -17.87
CA PHE A 409 2.94 -2.16 -17.82
C PHE A 409 4.40 -2.52 -17.54
N TYR A 410 4.67 -3.25 -16.45
CA TYR A 410 6.05 -3.48 -16.01
C TYR A 410 6.90 -4.28 -17.03
N PRO A 411 6.37 -5.27 -17.79
CA PRO A 411 7.16 -5.94 -18.82
C PRO A 411 7.64 -5.00 -19.93
N CYS A 412 6.87 -3.94 -20.24
CA CYS A 412 7.29 -2.94 -21.21
C CYS A 412 8.51 -2.14 -20.70
N ILE A 413 8.54 -1.83 -19.42
CA ILE A 413 9.68 -1.17 -18.79
C ILE A 413 10.88 -2.10 -18.66
N HIS A 414 10.67 -3.37 -18.35
CA HIS A 414 11.72 -4.39 -18.37
C HIS A 414 12.42 -4.43 -19.74
N ASP A 415 11.65 -4.47 -20.82
CA ASP A 415 12.20 -4.47 -22.20
C ASP A 415 12.96 -3.17 -22.53
N LEU A 416 12.48 -2.02 -22.02
CA LEU A 416 13.17 -0.73 -22.16
C LEU A 416 14.53 -0.72 -21.46
N LEU A 417 14.57 -1.19 -20.21
CA LEU A 417 15.81 -1.26 -19.40
C LEU A 417 16.83 -2.21 -20.01
N MET A 418 16.38 -3.32 -20.60
CA MET A 418 17.23 -4.23 -21.37
C MET A 418 17.74 -3.63 -22.69
N GLY A 419 17.17 -2.51 -23.14
CA GLY A 419 17.45 -1.96 -24.47
C GLY A 419 16.86 -2.78 -25.62
N SER A 420 15.89 -3.64 -25.35
CA SER A 420 15.19 -4.46 -26.35
C SER A 420 14.18 -3.66 -27.16
N THR A 421 13.72 -2.53 -26.62
CA THR A 421 12.79 -1.58 -27.26
C THR A 421 13.33 -0.16 -27.18
N THR A 422 12.91 0.69 -28.09
CA THR A 422 13.15 2.14 -28.04
C THR A 422 12.12 2.82 -27.14
N PRO A 423 12.36 4.05 -26.65
CA PRO A 423 11.37 4.82 -25.91
C PRO A 423 10.03 4.98 -26.64
N GLU A 424 10.08 5.20 -27.95
CA GLU A 424 8.92 5.35 -28.82
C GLU A 424 8.10 4.04 -28.92
N GLU A 425 8.80 2.91 -29.11
CA GLU A 425 8.15 1.59 -29.14
C GLU A 425 7.57 1.22 -27.78
N THR A 426 8.28 1.54 -26.70
CA THR A 426 7.80 1.30 -25.33
C THR A 426 6.55 2.11 -25.03
N ALA A 427 6.53 3.42 -25.36
CA ALA A 427 5.37 4.28 -25.17
C ALA A 427 4.15 3.73 -25.92
N ALA A 428 4.30 3.42 -27.21
CA ALA A 428 3.22 2.89 -28.03
C ALA A 428 2.69 1.55 -27.51
N ARG A 429 3.58 0.68 -27.02
CA ARG A 429 3.20 -0.62 -26.47
C ARG A 429 2.47 -0.50 -25.13
N ILE A 430 2.90 0.42 -24.25
CA ILE A 430 2.20 0.72 -23.01
C ILE A 430 0.80 1.24 -23.31
N ASP A 431 0.67 2.24 -24.20
CA ASP A 431 -0.61 2.80 -24.59
C ASP A 431 -1.54 1.71 -25.15
N GLU A 432 -1.05 0.82 -26.02
CA GLU A 432 -1.85 -0.28 -26.58
C GLU A 432 -2.31 -1.27 -25.52
N LEU A 433 -1.38 -1.85 -24.74
CA LEU A 433 -1.66 -2.97 -23.84
C LEU A 433 -2.42 -2.50 -22.59
N CYS A 434 -2.04 -1.35 -22.01
CA CYS A 434 -2.73 -0.84 -20.84
C CYS A 434 -4.14 -0.37 -21.18
N ASN A 435 -4.34 0.28 -22.35
CA ASN A 435 -5.68 0.69 -22.76
C ASN A 435 -6.57 -0.48 -23.11
N GLN A 436 -6.02 -1.55 -23.68
CA GLN A 436 -6.77 -2.80 -23.84
C GLN A 436 -7.23 -3.36 -22.48
N ALA A 437 -6.34 -3.42 -21.48
CA ALA A 437 -6.70 -3.90 -20.14
C ALA A 437 -7.75 -2.99 -19.46
N ILE A 438 -7.65 -1.68 -19.63
CA ILE A 438 -8.65 -0.72 -19.14
C ILE A 438 -10.02 -0.97 -19.79
N ASP A 439 -10.07 -1.13 -21.10
CA ASP A 439 -11.32 -1.35 -21.85
C ASP A 439 -11.95 -2.70 -21.51
N GLU A 440 -11.15 -3.75 -21.36
CA GLU A 440 -11.62 -5.07 -20.90
C GLU A 440 -12.19 -4.99 -19.48
N GLY A 441 -11.53 -4.27 -18.56
CA GLY A 441 -12.03 -4.03 -17.21
C GLY A 441 -13.35 -3.23 -17.20
N ARG A 442 -13.45 -2.19 -18.03
CA ARG A 442 -14.69 -1.40 -18.19
C ARG A 442 -15.84 -2.26 -18.73
N ALA A 443 -15.56 -3.09 -19.73
CA ALA A 443 -16.56 -4.00 -20.31
C ALA A 443 -17.01 -5.11 -19.34
N ALA A 444 -16.15 -5.50 -18.41
CA ALA A 444 -16.44 -6.52 -17.39
C ALA A 444 -17.13 -5.92 -16.14
N SER A 445 -17.13 -4.59 -15.98
CA SER A 445 -17.72 -3.91 -14.82
C SER A 445 -19.22 -4.13 -14.75
N VAL A 446 -19.71 -4.44 -13.55
CA VAL A 446 -21.16 -4.56 -13.26
C VAL A 446 -21.77 -3.27 -12.70
N LEU A 447 -20.98 -2.19 -12.55
CA LEU A 447 -21.49 -0.93 -11.97
C LEU A 447 -22.48 -0.19 -12.89
N HIS A 448 -22.48 -0.51 -14.18
CA HIS A 448 -23.31 0.12 -15.18
C HIS A 448 -24.60 -0.66 -15.51
N GLU A 449 -24.87 -1.79 -14.82
CA GLU A 449 -26.10 -2.57 -14.92
C GLU A 449 -27.14 -2.12 -13.87
#